data_9e22be256dad42136e1eaba145113bf7
#
_entry.id   9e22be256dad42136e1eaba145113bf7
#
_cell.length_a   1.000
_cell.length_b   1.000
_cell.length_c   1.000
_cell.angle_alpha   90.00
_cell.angle_beta   90.00
_cell.angle_gamma   90.00
#
_symmetry.space_group_name_H-M   'P 1'
#
loop_
_entity.id
_entity.type
_entity.pdbx_description
1 polymer ?
#
loop_
_entity_poly.entity_id
_entity_poly.type
_entity_poly.pdbx_seq_one_letter_code
_entity_poly.pdbx_strand_id
1 'polypeptide(L)'
;MKKIEAIIKPFKLDEVREALSEVGVTGLTVTEVKGFGRQKGHTELYRGAEYVVDFLPKVKIEAAVPDELVERTIEAIVKAARTGKIGDGK
;
A
#
# COMPACT_ATOMS: atom_id res chain seq x y z
N MET A 1 -9.26 20.25 2.24
CA MET A 1 -7.98 19.50 2.22
C MET A 1 -8.11 18.24 3.06
N LYS A 2 -7.78 17.12 2.48
CA LYS A 2 -7.84 15.83 3.17
C LYS A 2 -6.50 15.13 3.03
N LYS A 3 -6.16 14.33 4.03
CA LYS A 3 -5.00 13.46 3.96
C LYS A 3 -5.47 12.04 3.66
N ILE A 4 -4.86 11.43 2.66
CA ILE A 4 -5.13 10.05 2.28
C ILE A 4 -3.91 9.25 2.65
N GLU A 5 -4.13 8.15 3.35
CA GLU A 5 -3.07 7.19 3.67
C GLU A 5 -3.39 5.87 3.01
N ALA A 6 -2.39 5.27 2.41
CA ALA A 6 -2.53 3.96 1.82
C ALA A 6 -1.33 3.10 2.16
N ILE A 7 -1.60 1.86 2.50
CA ILE A 7 -0.55 0.86 2.72
C ILE A 7 -0.57 -0.06 1.52
N ILE A 8 0.56 -0.20 0.85
CA ILE A 8 0.64 -0.96 -0.39
C ILE A 8 1.84 -1.89 -0.36
N LYS A 9 1.85 -2.85 -1.27
CA LYS A 9 3.03 -3.67 -1.50
C LYS A 9 4.16 -2.80 -2.08
N PRO A 10 5.40 -3.02 -1.65
CA PRO A 10 6.51 -2.18 -2.13
C PRO A 10 6.66 -2.15 -3.65
N PHE A 11 6.41 -3.27 -4.33
CA PHE A 11 6.58 -3.32 -5.78
C PHE A 11 5.50 -2.58 -6.55
N LYS A 12 4.45 -2.10 -5.86
CA LYS A 12 3.40 -1.31 -6.48
C LYS A 12 3.64 0.20 -6.40
N LEU A 13 4.68 0.61 -5.72
CA LEU A 13 4.93 2.04 -5.46
C LEU A 13 5.02 2.86 -6.74
N ASP A 14 5.79 2.40 -7.72
CA ASP A 14 5.97 3.17 -8.95
C ASP A 14 4.66 3.32 -9.72
N GLU A 15 3.87 2.26 -9.80
CA GLU A 15 2.58 2.31 -10.48
C GLU A 15 1.62 3.29 -9.80
N VAL A 16 1.61 3.27 -8.47
CA VAL A 16 0.76 4.17 -7.70
C VAL A 16 1.21 5.62 -7.88
N ARG A 17 2.52 5.86 -7.84
CA ARG A 17 3.06 7.20 -8.04
C ARG A 17 2.67 7.77 -9.41
N GLU A 18 2.79 6.96 -10.45
CA GLU A 18 2.39 7.38 -11.79
C GLU A 18 0.90 7.66 -11.88
N ALA A 19 0.07 6.79 -11.30
CA ALA A 19 -1.37 6.97 -11.31
C ALA A 19 -1.78 8.26 -10.60
N LEU A 20 -1.12 8.56 -9.48
CA LEU A 20 -1.40 9.78 -8.74
C LEU A 20 -0.97 11.03 -9.50
N SER A 21 0.15 10.96 -10.18
CA SER A 21 0.62 12.07 -11.02
C SER A 21 -0.39 12.39 -12.12
N GLU A 22 -0.98 11.40 -12.72
CA GLU A 22 -2.01 11.58 -13.75
C GLU A 22 -3.27 12.26 -13.24
N VAL A 23 -3.59 12.08 -11.98
CA VAL A 23 -4.76 12.70 -11.34
C VAL A 23 -4.44 14.12 -10.87
N GLY A 24 -3.19 14.51 -10.90
CA GLY A 24 -2.77 15.83 -10.47
C GLY A 24 -2.21 15.90 -9.06
N VAL A 25 -1.96 14.74 -8.44
CA VAL A 25 -1.34 14.67 -7.12
C VAL A 25 0.17 14.57 -7.32
N THR A 26 0.89 15.61 -6.95
CA THR A 26 2.33 15.70 -7.19
C THR A 26 3.18 15.54 -5.93
N GLY A 27 2.57 15.65 -4.76
CA GLY A 27 3.29 15.54 -3.49
C GLY A 27 2.91 14.28 -2.74
N LEU A 28 3.89 13.44 -2.44
CA LEU A 28 3.69 12.22 -1.67
C LEU A 28 4.75 12.15 -0.58
N THR A 29 4.36 11.58 0.55
CA THR A 29 5.30 11.12 1.55
C THR A 29 5.27 9.60 1.56
N VAL A 30 6.43 9.00 1.49
CA VAL A 30 6.56 7.55 1.43
C VAL A 30 7.36 7.06 2.62
N THR A 31 6.84 6.09 3.33
CA THR A 31 7.50 5.52 4.50
C THR A 31 7.53 4.00 4.35
N GLU A 32 8.68 3.40 4.57
CA GLU A 32 8.78 1.95 4.64
C GLU A 32 8.23 1.50 5.97
N VAL A 33 7.31 0.54 5.94
CA VAL A 33 6.64 0.04 7.13
C VAL A 33 6.55 -1.47 7.08
N LYS A 34 6.16 -2.06 8.19
CA LYS A 34 5.89 -3.49 8.26
C LYS A 34 4.42 -3.69 8.57
N GLY A 35 3.79 -4.57 7.83
CA GLY A 35 2.38 -4.88 8.04
C GLY A 35 2.20 -6.20 8.74
N PHE A 36 1.29 -6.20 9.70
CA PHE A 36 0.82 -7.40 10.36
C PHE A 36 -0.67 -7.51 10.06
N GLY A 37 -1.09 -8.68 9.60
CA GLY A 37 -2.51 -8.84 9.28
C GLY A 37 -2.82 -10.21 8.70
N ARG A 38 -3.68 -10.21 7.71
CA ARG A 38 -4.26 -11.45 7.19
C ARG A 38 -3.47 -12.12 6.06
N GLN A 39 -2.14 -12.05 6.09
CA GLN A 39 -1.32 -12.77 5.13
C GLN A 39 -1.22 -14.24 5.54
N LYS A 40 -2.35 -14.92 5.55
CA LYS A 40 -2.42 -16.31 5.97
C LYS A 40 -1.69 -17.22 5.00
N GLY A 41 -1.14 -18.27 5.52
CA GLY A 41 -0.45 -19.27 4.72
C GLY A 41 1.00 -18.95 4.43
N HIS A 42 1.47 -17.81 4.88
CA HIS A 42 2.88 -17.48 4.73
C HIS A 42 3.66 -18.01 5.92
N THR A 43 4.19 -19.21 5.77
CA THR A 43 5.01 -19.85 6.78
C THR A 43 6.37 -20.17 6.21
N GLU A 44 7.36 -20.19 7.08
CA GLU A 44 8.71 -20.57 6.70
C GLU A 44 9.21 -21.66 7.65
N LEU A 45 10.06 -22.54 7.12
CA LEU A 45 10.73 -23.56 7.92
C LEU A 45 12.10 -23.05 8.32
N TYR A 46 12.40 -23.14 9.59
CA TYR A 46 13.68 -22.76 10.11
C TYR A 46 14.11 -23.80 11.13
N ARG A 47 15.22 -24.49 10.85
CA ARG A 47 15.76 -25.56 11.71
C ARG A 47 14.70 -26.62 12.05
N GLY A 48 13.88 -26.96 11.06
CA GLY A 48 12.87 -27.99 11.23
C GLY A 48 11.59 -27.55 11.93
N ALA A 49 11.48 -26.28 12.28
CA ALA A 49 10.26 -25.73 12.88
C ALA A 49 9.57 -24.78 11.92
N GLU A 50 8.25 -24.79 11.94
CA GLU A 50 7.48 -23.82 11.15
C GLU A 50 7.32 -22.53 11.92
N TYR A 51 7.52 -21.42 11.22
CA TYR A 51 7.28 -20.09 11.76
C TYR A 51 6.27 -19.38 10.89
N VAL A 52 5.33 -18.72 11.51
CA VAL A 52 4.41 -17.82 10.81
C VAL A 52 5.11 -16.49 10.70
N VAL A 53 5.21 -15.98 9.47
CA VAL A 53 5.77 -14.65 9.26
C VAL A 53 4.68 -13.64 9.54
N ASP A 54 4.78 -12.99 10.70
CA ASP A 54 3.74 -12.07 11.16
C ASP A 54 3.85 -10.70 10.53
N PHE A 55 5.08 -10.25 10.25
CA PHE A 55 5.30 -8.91 9.69
C PHE A 55 5.91 -9.00 8.31
N LEU A 56 5.30 -8.29 7.37
CA LEU A 56 5.77 -8.24 5.99
C LEU A 56 6.05 -6.79 5.60
N PRO A 57 7.04 -6.57 4.72
CA PRO A 57 7.34 -5.22 4.28
C PRO A 57 6.18 -4.64 3.48
N LYS A 58 5.88 -3.40 3.77
CA LYS A 58 4.86 -2.61 3.07
C LYS A 58 5.40 -1.20 2.93
N VAL A 59 4.68 -0.41 2.16
CA VAL A 59 4.98 1.01 2.00
C VAL A 59 3.73 1.78 2.37
N LYS A 60 3.89 2.80 3.20
CA LYS A 60 2.82 3.73 3.51
C LYS A 60 2.99 4.97 2.64
N ILE A 61 1.94 5.32 1.94
CA ILE A 61 1.88 6.55 1.15
C ILE A 61 0.94 7.50 1.84
N GLU A 62 1.35 8.76 1.96
CA GLU A 62 0.50 9.81 2.46
C GLU A 62 0.44 10.94 1.44
N ALA A 63 -0.75 11.44 1.17
CA ALA A 63 -0.95 12.55 0.26
C ALA A 63 -2.01 13.48 0.82
N ALA A 64 -1.74 14.78 0.80
CA ALA A 64 -2.72 15.78 1.15
C ALA A 64 -3.31 16.33 -0.15
N VAL A 65 -4.62 16.25 -0.29
CA VAL A 65 -5.27 16.62 -1.54
C VAL A 65 -6.48 17.52 -1.27
N PRO A 66 -6.85 18.36 -2.24
CA PRO A 66 -8.09 19.12 -2.14
C PRO A 66 -9.29 18.19 -2.07
N ASP A 67 -10.35 18.63 -1.43
CA ASP A 67 -11.53 17.81 -1.25
C ASP A 67 -12.10 17.28 -2.58
N GLU A 68 -12.04 18.05 -3.64
CA GLU A 68 -12.56 17.64 -4.95
C GLU A 68 -11.72 16.57 -5.64
N LEU A 69 -10.51 16.30 -5.16
CA LEU A 69 -9.67 15.25 -5.71
C LEU A 69 -9.67 13.96 -4.90
N VAL A 70 -10.36 13.95 -3.75
CA VAL A 70 -10.30 12.78 -2.85
C VAL A 70 -10.75 11.50 -3.55
N GLU A 71 -11.91 11.52 -4.18
CA GLU A 71 -12.44 10.31 -4.82
C GLU A 71 -11.54 9.81 -5.95
N ARG A 72 -11.08 10.71 -6.80
CA ARG A 72 -10.18 10.35 -7.90
C ARG A 72 -8.86 9.79 -7.39
N THR A 73 -8.36 10.37 -6.31
CA THR A 73 -7.11 9.92 -5.72
C THR A 73 -7.24 8.51 -5.17
N ILE A 74 -8.30 8.25 -4.41
CA ILE A 74 -8.56 6.92 -3.85
C ILE A 74 -8.73 5.90 -4.96
N GLU A 75 -9.50 6.23 -5.99
CA GLU A 75 -9.73 5.35 -7.12
C GLU A 75 -8.44 5.01 -7.85
N ALA A 76 -7.58 5.99 -8.06
CA ALA A 76 -6.29 5.79 -8.70
C ALA A 76 -5.40 4.87 -7.88
N ILE A 77 -5.35 5.07 -6.57
CA ILE A 77 -4.55 4.22 -5.68
C ILE A 77 -5.08 2.78 -5.70
N VAL A 78 -6.37 2.61 -5.54
CA VAL A 78 -6.97 1.27 -5.51
C VAL A 78 -6.70 0.52 -6.82
N LYS A 79 -6.89 1.18 -7.94
CA LYS A 79 -6.67 0.57 -9.24
C LYS A 79 -5.22 0.16 -9.46
N ALA A 80 -4.28 1.04 -9.09
CA ALA A 80 -2.86 0.79 -9.31
C ALA A 80 -2.25 -0.19 -8.32
N ALA A 81 -2.76 -0.21 -7.08
CA ALA A 81 -2.18 -1.00 -6.00
C ALA A 81 -2.82 -2.37 -5.82
N ARG A 82 -3.95 -2.62 -6.45
CA ARG A 82 -4.70 -3.86 -6.23
C ARG A 82 -3.92 -5.08 -6.67
N THR A 83 -3.84 -6.09 -5.80
CA THR A 83 -3.24 -7.37 -6.13
C THR A 83 -4.28 -8.49 -6.15
N GLY A 84 -5.46 -8.24 -5.61
CA GLY A 84 -6.50 -9.25 -5.47
C GLY A 84 -6.32 -10.17 -4.28
N LYS A 85 -5.29 -9.97 -3.48
CA LYS A 85 -5.02 -10.80 -2.31
C LYS A 85 -5.39 -10.08 -1.03
N ILE A 86 -6.06 -10.81 -0.13
CA ILE A 86 -6.44 -10.27 1.18
C ILE A 86 -5.18 -9.93 1.97
N GLY A 87 -5.18 -8.76 2.60
CA GLY A 87 -4.09 -8.33 3.45
C GLY A 87 -2.93 -7.66 2.74
N ASP A 88 -3.00 -7.49 1.42
CA ASP A 88 -1.92 -6.85 0.68
C ASP A 88 -1.91 -5.33 0.80
N GLY A 89 -3.03 -4.71 1.17
CA GLY A 89 -3.05 -3.26 1.32
C GLY A 89 -4.31 -2.72 1.96
N LYS A 90 -4.25 -1.45 2.29
CA LYS A 90 -5.40 -0.70 2.82
C LYS A 90 -5.17 0.80 2.76
#